data_9d84940eb97bf3b72ee961e81912243f
#
_entry.id   9d84940eb97bf3b72ee961e81912243f
#
_cell.length_a   1.000
_cell.length_b   1.000
_cell.length_c   1.000
_cell.angle_alpha   90.00
_cell.angle_beta   90.00
_cell.angle_gamma   90.00
#
_symmetry.space_group_name_H-M   'P 1'
#
loop_
_entity.id
_entity.type
_entity.pdbx_description
1 polymer ?
#
loop_
_entity_poly.entity_id
_entity_poly.type
_entity_poly.pdbx_seq_one_letter_code
_entity_poly.pdbx_strand_id
1 'polypeptide(L)'
;MHQKTPTIVPVALLLIVALAAPAGLARAQDLQKLGERAEDAAAVLDEVMGTPEAAIPAKLLKGARCVAVIPRVVKVGFIFGARHGRGLLSCRVGDGWSRPSYIAITGGSFGLQIGAQATDFVLVFANQRAAKALTSHKITLGGDASVSAGPVGRTAEMATDITFRTEIYSYSRSKGLFAGLSLEGSSLRVDRDANEAVYDEDIAADVLLFDAAGTIPNEVAPFLRALQRHDPAGF
;
A
#
# COMPACT_ATOMS: atom_id res chain seq x y z
N MET A 1 70.28 -10.76 42.48
CA MET A 1 68.82 -10.76 42.81
C MET A 1 68.21 -9.52 42.14
N HIS A 2 67.57 -9.72 41.00
CA HIS A 2 66.83 -8.65 40.26
C HIS A 2 65.34 -8.88 40.43
N GLN A 3 64.70 -7.98 41.21
CA GLN A 3 63.25 -7.94 41.33
C GLN A 3 62.67 -7.22 40.13
N LYS A 4 61.82 -7.90 39.33
CA LYS A 4 61.01 -7.32 38.30
C LYS A 4 59.67 -6.86 38.91
N THR A 5 59.41 -5.57 38.89
CA THR A 5 58.13 -4.97 39.22
C THR A 5 57.11 -5.21 38.10
N PRO A 6 55.88 -5.61 38.38
CA PRO A 6 54.85 -5.73 37.34
C PRO A 6 54.26 -4.36 37.00
N THR A 7 54.24 -4.03 35.71
CA THR A 7 53.59 -2.84 35.16
C THR A 7 52.10 -3.10 35.08
N ILE A 8 51.31 -2.37 35.84
CA ILE A 8 49.86 -2.37 35.81
C ILE A 8 49.42 -1.48 34.63
N VAL A 9 48.84 -2.05 33.58
CA VAL A 9 48.22 -1.36 32.48
C VAL A 9 46.78 -0.97 32.91
N PRO A 10 46.41 0.33 32.92
CA PRO A 10 45.03 0.72 33.23
C PRO A 10 44.12 0.34 32.06
N VAL A 11 43.16 -0.55 32.33
CA VAL A 11 42.05 -0.88 31.44
C VAL A 11 41.16 0.35 31.40
N ALA A 12 41.21 1.13 30.32
CA ALA A 12 40.30 2.24 30.05
C ALA A 12 38.89 1.65 29.79
N LEU A 13 38.00 1.85 30.75
CA LEU A 13 36.58 1.52 30.67
C LEU A 13 35.93 2.50 29.69
N LEU A 14 35.73 2.09 28.44
CA LEU A 14 34.96 2.83 27.45
C LEU A 14 33.47 2.79 27.84
N LEU A 15 33.01 3.86 28.48
CA LEU A 15 31.60 4.10 28.72
C LEU A 15 30.91 4.37 27.36
N ILE A 16 30.20 3.37 26.81
CA ILE A 16 29.28 3.55 25.68
C ILE A 16 28.04 4.25 26.24
N VAL A 17 27.99 5.57 26.11
CA VAL A 17 26.78 6.33 26.34
C VAL A 17 25.85 6.04 25.17
N ALA A 18 24.94 5.10 25.35
CA ALA A 18 23.81 4.88 24.42
C ALA A 18 22.93 6.14 24.48
N LEU A 19 23.04 7.04 23.50
CA LEU A 19 22.10 8.13 23.31
C LEU A 19 20.74 7.50 22.95
N ALA A 20 19.89 7.30 23.95
CA ALA A 20 18.48 7.00 23.71
C ALA A 20 17.86 8.21 23.01
N ALA A 21 17.53 8.07 21.72
CA ALA A 21 16.76 9.10 21.03
C ALA A 21 15.44 9.31 21.80
N PRO A 22 15.03 10.57 22.07
CA PRO A 22 13.77 10.82 22.79
C PRO A 22 12.62 10.22 21.99
N ALA A 23 11.71 9.51 22.68
CA ALA A 23 10.59 8.77 22.07
C ALA A 23 9.74 9.64 21.12
N GLY A 24 9.67 10.95 21.37
CA GLY A 24 8.97 11.90 20.51
C GLY A 24 9.62 12.07 19.11
N LEU A 25 10.95 12.00 19.01
CA LEU A 25 11.62 12.07 17.70
C LEU A 25 11.40 10.80 16.87
N ALA A 26 11.40 9.64 17.51
CA ALA A 26 11.10 8.36 16.83
C ALA A 26 9.67 8.37 16.25
N ARG A 27 8.68 8.80 17.04
CA ARG A 27 7.29 8.92 16.59
C ARG A 27 7.14 9.90 15.42
N ALA A 28 7.77 11.08 15.50
CA ALA A 28 7.73 12.06 14.42
C ALA A 28 8.31 11.51 13.11
N GLN A 29 9.41 10.75 13.18
CA GLN A 29 10.00 10.09 12.01
C GLN A 29 9.10 9.01 11.42
N ASP A 30 8.38 8.27 12.24
CA ASP A 30 7.44 7.24 11.77
C ASP A 30 6.23 7.88 11.11
N LEU A 31 5.64 8.94 11.66
CA LEU A 31 4.57 9.71 11.03
C LEU A 31 5.00 10.31 9.69
N GLN A 32 6.22 10.87 9.61
CA GLN A 32 6.78 11.36 8.35
C GLN A 32 6.83 10.26 7.28
N LYS A 33 7.34 9.06 7.60
CA LYS A 33 7.39 7.92 6.66
C LYS A 33 6.01 7.48 6.21
N LEU A 34 5.01 7.56 7.09
CA LEU A 34 3.62 7.24 6.77
C LEU A 34 3.02 8.29 5.84
N GLY A 35 3.30 9.57 6.06
CA GLY A 35 2.95 10.66 5.14
C GLY A 35 3.58 10.50 3.76
N GLU A 36 4.89 10.24 3.69
CA GLU A 36 5.63 9.96 2.46
C GLU A 36 4.99 8.79 1.67
N ARG A 37 4.52 7.75 2.35
CA ARG A 37 3.82 6.62 1.71
C ARG A 37 2.49 7.06 1.08
N ALA A 38 1.77 7.97 1.72
CA ALA A 38 0.53 8.51 1.15
C ALA A 38 0.80 9.44 -0.05
N GLU A 39 1.89 10.21 -0.01
CA GLU A 39 2.36 10.99 -1.15
C GLU A 39 2.78 10.09 -2.32
N ASP A 40 3.57 9.04 -2.06
CA ASP A 40 3.93 8.04 -3.07
C ASP A 40 2.69 7.39 -3.69
N ALA A 41 1.68 7.03 -2.87
CA ALA A 41 0.43 6.45 -3.36
C ALA A 41 -0.36 7.45 -4.22
N ALA A 42 -0.40 8.72 -3.83
CA ALA A 42 -1.00 9.78 -4.64
C ALA A 42 -0.29 9.94 -5.98
N ALA A 43 1.04 10.00 -5.98
CA ALA A 43 1.85 10.11 -7.19
C ALA A 43 1.65 8.93 -8.15
N VAL A 44 1.60 7.70 -7.63
CA VAL A 44 1.31 6.49 -8.44
C VAL A 44 -0.07 6.58 -9.09
N LEU A 45 -1.09 7.02 -8.35
CA LEU A 45 -2.44 7.17 -8.89
C LEU A 45 -2.49 8.26 -9.96
N ASP A 46 -1.87 9.42 -9.70
CA ASP A 46 -1.80 10.53 -10.67
C ASP A 46 -1.10 10.09 -11.97
N GLU A 47 -0.02 9.32 -11.86
CA GLU A 47 0.74 8.86 -13.01
C GLU A 47 -0.01 7.78 -13.83
N VAL A 48 -0.70 6.84 -13.17
CA VAL A 48 -1.58 5.86 -13.82
C VAL A 48 -2.70 6.56 -14.57
N MET A 49 -3.34 7.54 -13.94
CA MET A 49 -4.46 8.28 -14.55
C MET A 49 -4.00 9.31 -15.61
N GLY A 50 -2.76 9.81 -15.50
CA GLY A 50 -2.16 10.73 -16.46
C GLY A 50 -1.63 10.07 -17.74
N THR A 51 -1.60 8.73 -17.82
CA THR A 51 -1.13 7.98 -18.99
C THR A 51 -2.32 7.37 -19.73
N PRO A 52 -2.76 7.93 -20.89
CA PRO A 52 -4.00 7.52 -21.53
C PRO A 52 -4.07 6.03 -21.88
N GLU A 53 -2.93 5.42 -22.26
CA GLU A 53 -2.85 4.01 -22.65
C GLU A 53 -2.95 3.05 -21.45
N ALA A 54 -2.78 3.57 -20.23
CA ALA A 54 -2.74 2.81 -18.98
C ALA A 54 -3.79 3.24 -17.97
N ALA A 55 -4.51 4.34 -18.26
CA ALA A 55 -5.50 4.91 -17.35
C ALA A 55 -6.59 3.89 -17.00
N ILE A 56 -6.99 3.92 -15.74
CA ILE A 56 -8.15 3.17 -15.27
C ILE A 56 -9.39 3.72 -15.96
N PRO A 57 -10.20 2.89 -16.63
CA PRO A 57 -11.40 3.37 -17.31
C PRO A 57 -12.34 4.12 -16.35
N ALA A 58 -12.81 5.30 -16.77
CA ALA A 58 -13.70 6.12 -15.94
C ALA A 58 -14.95 5.35 -15.47
N LYS A 59 -15.51 4.47 -16.31
CA LYS A 59 -16.64 3.61 -15.95
C LYS A 59 -16.31 2.66 -14.80
N LEU A 60 -15.08 2.08 -14.80
CA LEU A 60 -14.63 1.19 -13.73
C LEU A 60 -14.38 1.96 -12.44
N LEU A 61 -13.73 3.12 -12.53
CA LEU A 61 -13.44 3.95 -11.36
C LEU A 61 -14.73 4.52 -10.74
N LYS A 62 -15.70 4.93 -11.58
CA LYS A 62 -17.03 5.34 -11.14
C LYS A 62 -17.77 4.22 -10.40
N GLY A 63 -17.65 2.99 -10.86
CA GLY A 63 -18.25 1.82 -10.21
C GLY A 63 -17.44 1.24 -9.05
N ALA A 64 -16.23 1.73 -8.84
CA ALA A 64 -15.34 1.26 -7.78
C ALA A 64 -15.95 1.50 -6.40
N ARG A 65 -15.91 0.49 -5.56
CA ARG A 65 -16.32 0.57 -4.15
C ARG A 65 -15.16 0.94 -3.24
N CYS A 66 -13.95 0.49 -3.57
CA CYS A 66 -12.73 0.89 -2.89
C CYS A 66 -11.58 0.96 -3.91
N VAL A 67 -10.58 1.77 -3.60
CA VAL A 67 -9.33 1.85 -4.35
C VAL A 67 -8.16 1.71 -3.38
N ALA A 68 -7.24 0.80 -3.68
CA ALA A 68 -5.98 0.68 -2.97
C ALA A 68 -4.82 1.03 -3.89
N VAL A 69 -3.82 1.72 -3.35
CA VAL A 69 -2.56 1.98 -4.06
C VAL A 69 -1.40 1.50 -3.20
N ILE A 70 -0.55 0.67 -3.80
CA ILE A 70 0.59 0.04 -3.13
C ILE A 70 1.85 0.37 -3.94
N PRO A 71 2.54 1.47 -3.59
CA PRO A 71 3.78 1.86 -4.24
C PRO A 71 4.89 0.85 -3.97
N ARG A 72 5.80 0.70 -4.92
CA ARG A 72 7.07 -0.02 -4.78
C ARG A 72 6.95 -1.40 -4.12
N VAL A 73 6.00 -2.22 -4.59
CA VAL A 73 5.94 -3.64 -4.19
C VAL A 73 7.23 -4.31 -4.68
N VAL A 74 8.09 -4.65 -3.74
CA VAL A 74 9.39 -5.29 -4.03
C VAL A 74 9.19 -6.79 -4.14
N LYS A 75 9.67 -7.36 -5.24
CA LYS A 75 9.80 -8.80 -5.46
C LYS A 75 11.28 -9.14 -5.50
N VAL A 76 11.71 -10.06 -4.64
CA VAL A 76 13.08 -10.59 -4.63
C VAL A 76 13.05 -12.10 -4.73
N GLY A 77 13.97 -12.69 -5.49
CA GLY A 77 14.06 -14.15 -5.62
C GLY A 77 14.84 -14.61 -6.83
N PHE A 78 15.04 -15.91 -6.89
CA PHE A 78 15.68 -16.61 -8.00
C PHE A 78 14.69 -17.58 -8.68
N ILE A 79 14.38 -18.73 -8.10
CA ILE A 79 13.32 -19.65 -8.55
C ILE A 79 12.07 -19.44 -7.69
N PHE A 80 12.29 -19.31 -6.41
CA PHE A 80 11.29 -18.91 -5.42
C PHE A 80 11.61 -17.49 -4.96
N GLY A 81 10.61 -16.65 -4.84
CA GLY A 81 10.79 -15.29 -4.37
C GLY A 81 9.75 -14.90 -3.35
N ALA A 82 10.02 -13.81 -2.66
CA ALA A 82 9.08 -13.15 -1.78
C ALA A 82 8.66 -11.81 -2.39
N ARG A 83 7.42 -11.42 -2.14
CA ARG A 83 6.84 -10.12 -2.50
C ARG A 83 6.41 -9.41 -1.23
N HIS A 84 6.73 -8.14 -1.13
CA HIS A 84 6.28 -7.28 -0.03
C HIS A 84 6.05 -5.86 -0.51
N GLY A 85 4.98 -5.24 -0.01
CA GLY A 85 4.67 -3.83 -0.26
C GLY A 85 3.73 -3.29 0.80
N ARG A 86 3.68 -1.97 0.93
CA ARG A 86 2.79 -1.25 1.84
C ARG A 86 2.13 -0.11 1.08
N GLY A 87 0.87 0.17 1.39
CA GLY A 87 0.09 1.19 0.70
C GLY A 87 -1.10 1.65 1.51
N LEU A 88 -2.05 2.24 0.81
CA LEU A 88 -3.29 2.75 1.40
C LEU A 88 -4.50 2.23 0.63
N LEU A 89 -5.63 2.12 1.34
CA LEU A 89 -6.94 1.74 0.83
C LEU A 89 -7.96 2.76 1.31
N SER A 90 -8.84 3.22 0.42
CA SER A 90 -10.02 4.01 0.78
C SER A 90 -11.24 3.47 0.06
N CYS A 91 -12.41 3.58 0.69
CA CYS A 91 -13.68 3.09 0.16
C CYS A 91 -14.67 4.24 -0.04
N ARG A 92 -15.68 4.03 -0.87
CA ARG A 92 -16.76 5.01 -1.04
C ARG A 92 -17.69 4.98 0.16
N VAL A 93 -17.91 6.17 0.74
CA VAL A 93 -18.87 6.39 1.82
C VAL A 93 -19.68 7.65 1.49
N GLY A 94 -21.00 7.50 1.39
CA GLY A 94 -21.85 8.56 0.86
C GLY A 94 -21.42 8.97 -0.56
N ASP A 95 -21.22 10.26 -0.76
CA ASP A 95 -20.79 10.81 -2.04
C ASP A 95 -19.27 10.98 -2.16
N GLY A 96 -18.50 10.59 -1.14
CA GLY A 96 -17.05 10.78 -1.09
C GLY A 96 -16.24 9.51 -0.84
N TRP A 97 -15.01 9.71 -0.39
CA TRP A 97 -14.08 8.67 -0.01
C TRP A 97 -13.89 8.65 1.50
N SER A 98 -13.77 7.45 2.06
CA SER A 98 -13.53 7.20 3.47
C SER A 98 -12.15 7.68 3.93
N ARG A 99 -11.95 7.73 5.23
CA ARG A 99 -10.61 7.83 5.81
C ARG A 99 -9.73 6.68 5.31
N PRO A 100 -8.54 6.96 4.74
CA PRO A 100 -7.67 5.89 4.23
C PRO A 100 -7.16 4.98 5.34
N SER A 101 -7.18 3.67 5.09
CA SER A 101 -6.52 2.68 5.94
C SER A 101 -5.18 2.25 5.33
N TYR A 102 -4.13 2.16 6.13
CA TYR A 102 -2.88 1.56 5.72
C TYR A 102 -3.04 0.05 5.57
N ILE A 103 -2.43 -0.47 4.51
CA ILE A 103 -2.47 -1.89 4.15
C ILE A 103 -1.08 -2.40 3.78
N ALA A 104 -0.89 -3.71 3.86
CA ALA A 104 0.31 -4.39 3.40
C ALA A 104 -0.03 -5.59 2.53
N ILE A 105 0.77 -5.79 1.47
CA ILE A 105 0.73 -6.98 0.63
C ILE A 105 1.98 -7.82 0.86
N THR A 106 1.80 -9.13 0.98
CA THR A 106 2.87 -10.12 1.07
C THR A 106 2.52 -11.32 0.22
N GLY A 107 3.51 -12.03 -0.30
CA GLY A 107 3.24 -13.23 -1.07
C GLY A 107 4.50 -13.93 -1.51
N GLY A 108 4.36 -15.21 -1.84
CA GLY A 108 5.35 -15.97 -2.59
C GLY A 108 5.28 -15.62 -4.07
N SER A 109 6.37 -15.78 -4.77
CA SER A 109 6.40 -15.73 -6.22
C SER A 109 7.26 -16.87 -6.74
N PHE A 110 6.81 -17.46 -7.84
CA PHE A 110 7.57 -18.46 -8.58
C PHE A 110 7.98 -17.85 -9.92
N GLY A 111 9.23 -18.03 -10.33
CA GLY A 111 9.69 -17.56 -11.64
C GLY A 111 11.19 -17.67 -11.81
N LEU A 112 11.62 -17.93 -13.03
CA LEU A 112 13.05 -18.09 -13.42
C LEU A 112 13.82 -16.76 -13.54
N GLN A 113 13.30 -15.68 -12.95
CA GLN A 113 13.97 -14.37 -12.98
C GLN A 113 14.79 -14.16 -11.71
N ILE A 114 16.10 -13.95 -11.91
CA ILE A 114 17.03 -13.56 -10.84
C ILE A 114 16.95 -12.04 -10.68
N GLY A 115 16.75 -11.55 -9.47
CA GLY A 115 16.88 -10.12 -9.18
C GLY A 115 15.84 -9.56 -8.22
N ALA A 116 15.90 -8.25 -8.07
CA ALA A 116 14.92 -7.45 -7.36
C ALA A 116 14.14 -6.59 -8.37
N GLN A 117 12.83 -6.58 -8.25
CA GLN A 117 11.94 -5.75 -9.06
C GLN A 117 11.02 -4.98 -8.12
N ALA A 118 10.84 -3.70 -8.39
CA ALA A 118 9.82 -2.87 -7.74
C ALA A 118 8.70 -2.59 -8.74
N THR A 119 7.46 -2.75 -8.31
CA THR A 119 6.26 -2.55 -9.13
C THR A 119 5.21 -1.81 -8.30
N ASP A 120 4.65 -0.77 -8.86
CA ASP A 120 3.51 -0.06 -8.27
C ASP A 120 2.21 -0.77 -8.66
N PHE A 121 1.28 -0.87 -7.72
CA PHE A 121 -0.03 -1.45 -7.97
C PHE A 121 -1.15 -0.50 -7.57
N VAL A 122 -2.17 -0.41 -8.44
CA VAL A 122 -3.48 0.14 -8.11
C VAL A 122 -4.50 -0.99 -8.18
N LEU A 123 -5.24 -1.19 -7.09
CA LEU A 123 -6.28 -2.23 -6.98
C LEU A 123 -7.64 -1.53 -6.91
N VAL A 124 -8.50 -1.84 -7.86
CA VAL A 124 -9.86 -1.31 -7.92
C VAL A 124 -10.83 -2.41 -7.49
N PHE A 125 -11.49 -2.21 -6.37
CA PHE A 125 -12.48 -3.14 -5.82
C PHE A 125 -13.84 -2.84 -6.45
N ALA A 126 -14.38 -3.78 -7.21
CA ALA A 126 -15.68 -3.68 -7.85
C ALA A 126 -16.85 -3.78 -6.86
N ASN A 127 -16.63 -4.43 -5.72
CA ASN A 127 -17.60 -4.55 -4.64
C ASN A 127 -16.94 -4.43 -3.26
N GLN A 128 -17.75 -4.26 -2.21
CA GLN A 128 -17.24 -4.10 -0.85
C GLN A 128 -16.89 -5.43 -0.15
N ARG A 129 -17.21 -6.59 -0.75
CA ARG A 129 -17.05 -7.88 -0.08
C ARG A 129 -15.61 -8.15 0.31
N ALA A 130 -14.67 -8.01 -0.65
CA ALA A 130 -13.26 -8.23 -0.41
C ALA A 130 -12.68 -7.19 0.58
N ALA A 131 -13.09 -5.92 0.50
CA ALA A 131 -12.67 -4.89 1.44
C ALA A 131 -13.21 -5.15 2.86
N LYS A 132 -14.47 -5.58 3.01
CA LYS A 132 -15.04 -5.99 4.30
C LYS A 132 -14.35 -7.22 4.89
N ALA A 133 -14.02 -8.22 4.06
CA ALA A 133 -13.25 -9.38 4.52
C ALA A 133 -11.87 -8.94 5.04
N LEU A 134 -11.22 -7.99 4.35
CA LEU A 134 -9.91 -7.46 4.73
C LEU A 134 -9.90 -6.79 6.12
N THR A 135 -10.99 -6.16 6.54
CA THR A 135 -11.05 -5.53 7.87
C THR A 135 -11.04 -6.54 9.01
N SER A 136 -11.54 -7.73 8.77
CA SER A 136 -11.65 -8.80 9.77
C SER A 136 -10.42 -9.71 9.81
N HIS A 137 -9.83 -10.01 8.65
CA HIS A 137 -8.68 -10.90 8.50
C HIS A 137 -7.89 -10.60 7.23
N LYS A 138 -6.71 -11.20 7.08
CA LYS A 138 -5.98 -11.17 5.80
C LYS A 138 -6.78 -11.89 4.72
N ILE A 139 -6.77 -11.37 3.50
CA ILE A 139 -7.36 -12.03 2.34
C ILE A 139 -6.27 -12.49 1.37
N THR A 140 -6.48 -13.63 0.72
CA THR A 140 -5.61 -14.16 -0.34
C THR A 140 -6.22 -13.81 -1.69
N LEU A 141 -5.50 -13.05 -2.49
CA LEU A 141 -5.90 -12.68 -3.83
C LEU A 141 -5.87 -13.91 -4.76
N GLY A 142 -6.93 -14.15 -5.49
CA GLY A 142 -7.14 -15.37 -6.29
C GLY A 142 -7.71 -16.55 -5.51
N GLY A 143 -7.73 -16.47 -4.16
CA GLY A 143 -8.36 -17.46 -3.27
C GLY A 143 -9.61 -16.89 -2.62
N ASP A 144 -9.45 -16.02 -1.63
CA ASP A 144 -10.56 -15.43 -0.87
C ASP A 144 -11.29 -14.33 -1.65
N ALA A 145 -10.58 -13.63 -2.55
CA ALA A 145 -11.13 -12.64 -3.46
C ALA A 145 -10.58 -12.84 -4.87
N SER A 146 -11.43 -12.83 -5.86
CA SER A 146 -11.03 -12.93 -7.27
C SER A 146 -10.27 -11.66 -7.68
N VAL A 147 -9.13 -11.83 -8.36
CA VAL A 147 -8.30 -10.74 -8.88
C VAL A 147 -7.99 -10.97 -10.34
N SER A 148 -8.10 -9.93 -11.16
CA SER A 148 -7.75 -9.97 -12.59
C SER A 148 -6.97 -8.71 -12.97
N ALA A 149 -6.19 -8.81 -14.06
CA ALA A 149 -5.63 -7.61 -14.68
C ALA A 149 -6.76 -6.68 -15.15
N GLY A 150 -6.63 -5.39 -14.84
CA GLY A 150 -7.60 -4.40 -15.28
C GLY A 150 -7.51 -4.16 -16.80
N PRO A 151 -8.62 -3.84 -17.47
CA PRO A 151 -8.61 -3.45 -18.88
C PRO A 151 -7.89 -2.09 -19.05
N VAL A 152 -7.01 -1.97 -20.05
CA VAL A 152 -6.25 -0.75 -20.33
C VAL A 152 -6.37 -0.33 -21.79
N GLY A 153 -6.23 0.97 -22.06
CA GLY A 153 -6.20 1.53 -23.40
C GLY A 153 -7.43 1.20 -24.24
N ARG A 154 -7.24 0.91 -25.52
CA ARG A 154 -8.34 0.64 -26.49
C ARG A 154 -9.20 -0.57 -26.11
N THR A 155 -8.66 -1.55 -25.40
CA THR A 155 -9.45 -2.68 -24.90
C THR A 155 -10.48 -2.26 -23.85
N ALA A 156 -10.20 -1.20 -23.12
CA ALA A 156 -11.13 -0.62 -22.15
C ALA A 156 -12.29 0.15 -22.81
N GLU A 157 -12.00 0.83 -23.92
CA GLU A 157 -13.03 1.56 -24.70
C GLU A 157 -13.96 0.60 -25.45
N MET A 158 -13.43 -0.50 -25.96
CA MET A 158 -14.19 -1.55 -26.67
C MET A 158 -14.99 -2.45 -25.72
N ALA A 159 -14.65 -2.50 -24.45
CA ALA A 159 -15.39 -3.23 -23.44
C ALA A 159 -16.65 -2.45 -23.03
N THR A 160 -17.63 -2.38 -23.93
CA THR A 160 -18.97 -1.83 -23.67
C THR A 160 -19.66 -2.52 -22.49
N ASP A 161 -19.28 -3.77 -22.19
CA ASP A 161 -19.69 -4.53 -21.02
C ASP A 161 -18.46 -4.84 -20.15
N ILE A 162 -17.97 -3.85 -19.36
CA ILE A 162 -17.21 -4.19 -18.17
C ILE A 162 -18.20 -4.87 -17.22
N THR A 163 -18.41 -6.15 -17.43
CA THR A 163 -19.11 -6.98 -16.46
C THR A 163 -18.16 -7.10 -15.28
N PHE A 164 -18.56 -6.57 -14.11
CA PHE A 164 -17.85 -6.71 -12.84
C PHE A 164 -17.81 -8.19 -12.39
N ARG A 165 -17.19 -9.06 -13.22
CA ARG A 165 -17.08 -10.50 -12.98
C ARG A 165 -16.02 -10.83 -11.94
N THR A 166 -15.12 -9.90 -11.72
CA THR A 166 -14.02 -10.05 -10.77
C THR A 166 -14.20 -9.05 -9.62
N GLU A 167 -13.78 -9.41 -8.42
CA GLU A 167 -13.93 -8.55 -7.24
C GLU A 167 -12.90 -7.45 -7.21
N ILE A 168 -11.68 -7.71 -7.72
CA ILE A 168 -10.56 -6.76 -7.71
C ILE A 168 -9.90 -6.72 -9.09
N TYR A 169 -9.78 -5.54 -9.66
CA TYR A 169 -8.97 -5.28 -10.85
C TYR A 169 -7.62 -4.72 -10.46
N SER A 170 -6.54 -5.31 -10.95
CA SER A 170 -5.16 -4.87 -10.68
C SER A 170 -4.58 -4.13 -11.87
N TYR A 171 -4.00 -2.98 -11.61
CA TYR A 171 -3.19 -2.20 -12.52
C TYR A 171 -1.79 -2.14 -11.97
N SER A 172 -0.77 -2.35 -12.80
CA SER A 172 0.61 -2.36 -12.35
C SER A 172 1.51 -1.56 -13.26
N ARG A 173 2.51 -0.91 -12.67
CA ARG A 173 3.56 -0.20 -13.37
C ARG A 173 4.92 -0.68 -12.90
N SER A 174 5.77 -1.07 -13.83
CA SER A 174 7.16 -1.43 -13.56
C SER A 174 8.06 -0.78 -14.59
N LYS A 175 9.09 -0.03 -14.15
CA LYS A 175 10.05 0.67 -15.02
C LYS A 175 9.39 1.55 -16.10
N GLY A 176 8.30 2.26 -15.76
CA GLY A 176 7.56 3.12 -16.69
C GLY A 176 6.66 2.39 -17.69
N LEU A 177 6.58 1.06 -17.64
CA LEU A 177 5.68 0.25 -18.44
C LEU A 177 4.49 -0.22 -17.61
N PHE A 178 3.30 -0.07 -18.17
CA PHE A 178 2.07 -0.55 -17.59
C PHE A 178 1.75 -1.95 -18.12
N ALA A 179 1.46 -2.88 -17.22
CA ALA A 179 1.04 -4.22 -17.56
C ALA A 179 0.05 -4.73 -16.50
N GLY A 180 -0.92 -5.51 -16.93
CA GLY A 180 -1.75 -6.28 -15.99
C GLY A 180 -0.93 -7.44 -15.45
N LEU A 181 -0.36 -7.30 -14.26
CA LEU A 181 0.31 -8.41 -13.56
C LEU A 181 -0.65 -9.07 -12.59
N SER A 182 -0.62 -10.40 -12.56
CA SER A 182 -1.38 -11.16 -11.58
C SER A 182 -0.77 -11.03 -10.18
N LEU A 183 -1.63 -10.77 -9.21
CA LEU A 183 -1.33 -10.78 -7.79
C LEU A 183 -1.81 -12.06 -7.09
N GLU A 184 -2.24 -13.06 -7.86
CA GLU A 184 -2.71 -14.33 -7.32
C GLU A 184 -1.70 -14.95 -6.35
N GLY A 185 -2.21 -15.53 -5.28
CA GLY A 185 -1.40 -16.09 -4.19
C GLY A 185 -0.79 -15.05 -3.25
N SER A 186 -0.99 -13.76 -3.50
CA SER A 186 -0.57 -12.72 -2.54
C SER A 186 -1.63 -12.53 -1.46
N SER A 187 -1.18 -12.27 -0.23
CA SER A 187 -2.06 -11.91 0.89
C SER A 187 -2.07 -10.41 1.10
N LEU A 188 -3.25 -9.84 1.21
CA LEU A 188 -3.48 -8.44 1.57
C LEU A 188 -3.99 -8.39 3.02
N ARG A 189 -3.47 -7.46 3.82
CA ARG A 189 -3.86 -7.26 5.22
C ARG A 189 -3.86 -5.79 5.59
N VAL A 190 -4.62 -5.44 6.62
CA VAL A 190 -4.55 -4.13 7.27
C VAL A 190 -3.21 -4.00 8.02
N ASP A 191 -2.57 -2.84 7.92
CA ASP A 191 -1.37 -2.45 8.69
C ASP A 191 -1.85 -1.67 9.94
N ARG A 192 -2.20 -2.43 11.00
CA ARG A 192 -2.80 -1.88 12.23
C ARG A 192 -1.87 -0.89 12.91
N ASP A 193 -0.59 -1.22 13.02
CA ASP A 193 0.41 -0.38 13.67
C ASP A 193 0.52 0.99 12.97
N ALA A 194 0.45 1.02 11.62
CA ALA A 194 0.46 2.25 10.85
C ALA A 194 -0.83 3.06 11.04
N ASN A 195 -1.99 2.39 11.12
CA ASN A 195 -3.26 3.07 11.39
C ASN A 195 -3.27 3.68 12.79
N GLU A 196 -2.89 2.92 13.82
CA GLU A 196 -2.80 3.41 15.20
C GLU A 196 -1.86 4.60 15.31
N ALA A 197 -0.70 4.55 14.66
CA ALA A 197 0.26 5.65 14.69
C ALA A 197 -0.30 6.95 14.10
N VAL A 198 -1.07 6.87 12.99
CA VAL A 198 -1.58 8.04 12.26
C VAL A 198 -2.87 8.57 12.87
N TYR A 199 -3.76 7.70 13.32
CA TYR A 199 -5.05 8.11 13.88
C TYR A 199 -5.01 8.32 15.40
N ASP A 200 -3.86 8.02 16.04
CA ASP A 200 -3.61 8.18 17.49
C ASP A 200 -4.59 7.42 18.38
N GLU A 201 -5.16 6.35 17.86
CA GLU A 201 -6.10 5.47 18.52
C GLU A 201 -6.12 4.07 17.88
N ASP A 202 -6.46 3.04 18.64
CA ASP A 202 -6.73 1.68 18.13
C ASP A 202 -8.08 1.66 17.39
N ILE A 203 -8.12 2.34 16.23
CA ILE A 203 -9.32 2.43 15.42
C ILE A 203 -9.46 1.20 14.53
N ALA A 204 -10.63 0.58 14.57
CA ALA A 204 -10.91 -0.56 13.72
C ALA A 204 -10.96 -0.17 12.23
N ALA A 205 -10.39 -1.01 11.37
CA ALA A 205 -10.28 -0.70 9.94
C ALA A 205 -11.64 -0.60 9.23
N ASP A 206 -12.67 -1.26 9.73
CA ASP A 206 -14.04 -1.13 9.22
C ASP A 206 -14.62 0.26 9.49
N VAL A 207 -14.32 0.84 10.65
CA VAL A 207 -14.68 2.23 11.00
C VAL A 207 -13.95 3.22 10.09
N LEU A 208 -12.66 2.99 9.80
CA LEU A 208 -11.91 3.82 8.85
C LEU A 208 -12.51 3.78 7.44
N LEU A 209 -12.89 2.59 6.97
CA LEU A 209 -13.22 2.36 5.57
C LEU A 209 -14.72 2.52 5.25
N PHE A 210 -15.60 2.43 6.25
CA PHE A 210 -17.04 2.41 6.00
C PHE A 210 -17.84 3.41 6.82
N ASP A 211 -17.20 4.19 7.70
CA ASP A 211 -17.81 5.29 8.42
C ASP A 211 -17.33 6.64 7.83
N ALA A 212 -18.29 7.55 7.61
CA ALA A 212 -18.00 8.91 7.16
C ALA A 212 -17.45 9.82 8.27
N ALA A 213 -17.64 9.43 9.54
CA ALA A 213 -17.28 10.25 10.69
C ALA A 213 -15.76 10.24 10.95
N GLY A 214 -15.27 11.35 11.52
CA GLY A 214 -13.90 11.49 12.02
C GLY A 214 -13.03 12.44 11.21
N THR A 215 -11.93 12.86 11.82
CA THR A 215 -10.96 13.79 11.24
C THR A 215 -10.03 13.05 10.28
N ILE A 216 -9.64 13.70 9.21
CA ILE A 216 -8.65 13.20 8.26
C ILE A 216 -7.27 13.75 8.65
N PRO A 217 -6.33 12.91 9.11
CA PRO A 217 -4.97 13.34 9.41
C PRO A 217 -4.24 13.88 8.17
N ASN A 218 -3.31 14.81 8.40
CA ASN A 218 -2.53 15.40 7.32
C ASN A 218 -1.71 14.36 6.53
N GLU A 219 -1.26 13.32 7.22
CA GLU A 219 -0.44 12.23 6.68
C GLU A 219 -1.15 11.48 5.54
N VAL A 220 -2.46 11.30 5.61
CA VAL A 220 -3.24 10.57 4.59
C VAL A 220 -3.93 11.49 3.58
N ALA A 221 -3.95 12.79 3.83
CA ALA A 221 -4.63 13.77 2.99
C ALA A 221 -4.13 13.80 1.52
N PRO A 222 -2.84 13.62 1.19
CA PRO A 222 -2.37 13.58 -0.19
C PRO A 222 -3.04 12.47 -1.01
N PHE A 223 -3.17 11.27 -0.46
CA PHE A 223 -3.82 10.15 -1.14
C PHE A 223 -5.32 10.40 -1.37
N LEU A 224 -6.01 10.94 -0.36
CA LEU A 224 -7.42 11.26 -0.47
C LEU A 224 -7.68 12.32 -1.54
N ARG A 225 -6.86 13.38 -1.59
CA ARG A 225 -6.95 14.41 -2.64
C ARG A 225 -6.71 13.83 -4.04
N ALA A 226 -5.79 12.87 -4.20
CA ALA A 226 -5.58 12.20 -5.48
C ALA A 226 -6.81 11.39 -5.92
N LEU A 227 -7.43 10.65 -5.00
CA LEU A 227 -8.68 9.94 -5.27
C LEU A 227 -9.80 10.89 -5.70
N GLN A 228 -9.95 12.04 -5.03
CA GLN A 228 -10.95 13.06 -5.37
C GLN A 228 -10.71 13.69 -6.75
N ARG A 229 -9.45 14.01 -7.09
CA ARG A 229 -9.11 14.57 -8.42
C ARG A 229 -9.49 13.66 -9.57
N HIS A 230 -9.32 12.36 -9.39
CA HIS A 230 -9.57 11.37 -10.44
C HIS A 230 -10.95 10.71 -10.34
N ASP A 231 -11.79 11.19 -9.42
CA ASP A 231 -13.13 10.65 -9.27
C ASP A 231 -14.04 11.13 -10.43
N PRO A 232 -14.47 10.25 -11.34
CA PRO A 232 -15.33 10.63 -12.46
C PRO A 232 -16.76 10.99 -12.03
N ALA A 233 -17.10 10.78 -10.74
CA ALA A 233 -18.39 11.25 -10.21
C ALA A 233 -18.41 12.78 -9.97
N GLY A 234 -17.25 13.41 -9.87
CA GLY A 234 -17.04 14.86 -9.72
C GLY A 234 -17.71 15.41 -8.45
N PHE A 235 -16.92 15.80 -7.45
CA PHE A 235 -17.41 16.53 -6.27
C PHE A 235 -16.76 17.89 -6.23
#